data_11ee9b4acea409641ab1d84ef5ccfbbd
#
_entry.id   11ee9b4acea409641ab1d84ef5ccfbbd
#
_cell.length_a   1.000
_cell.length_b   1.000
_cell.length_c   1.000
_cell.angle_alpha   90.00
_cell.angle_beta   90.00
_cell.angle_gamma   90.00
#
_symmetry.space_group_name_H-M   'P 1'
#
loop_
_entity.id
_entity.type
_entity.pdbx_description
1 polymer ?
#
loop_
_entity_poly.entity_id
_entity_poly.type
_entity_poly.pdbx_seq_one_letter_code
_entity_poly.pdbx_strand_id
1 'polypeptide(L)'
;MFLKQLTTASAFAVLAATSATACEINARVNVIGNEFPAIQTVGAGAQECAGAEVSTNLTSEHQTLNVPGMQGNPAEYTSAIIANSSIVALMNEDVIRPLDDLVAAHGGALKQNQLITIDGKIMAVAFMANAQHLVYRSDVLEQIGMEPPTTYEDMLAAAEMIRSQGIMENPVGGAYASGWNLAQEFNNMFLGYGGEFFKPGSAEPNINTEAGVNTLNMMKALSEYMNPDFLTHDSNATNAEYRAGNVALMNMWGSRAATLVTAEGVPQEVIDGFAIAGPMTVGGGETPASTLWCTLKVRGTAK
;
A
#
# COMPACT_ATOMS: atom_id res chain seq x y z
N MET A 1 -36.59 23.69 -66.74
CA MET A 1 -35.36 23.68 -65.98
C MET A 1 -35.72 23.24 -64.52
N PHE A 2 -35.66 21.93 -64.27
CA PHE A 2 -36.16 21.34 -63.06
C PHE A 2 -35.02 21.20 -62.04
N LEU A 3 -35.13 21.87 -60.86
CA LEU A 3 -34.24 21.67 -59.73
C LEU A 3 -34.70 20.43 -58.97
N LYS A 4 -33.86 19.42 -58.92
CA LYS A 4 -34.03 18.27 -58.02
C LYS A 4 -33.46 18.64 -56.63
N GLN A 5 -34.33 18.71 -55.64
CA GLN A 5 -33.91 18.75 -54.22
C GLN A 5 -33.47 17.34 -53.77
N LEU A 6 -32.22 17.23 -53.34
CA LEU A 6 -31.73 16.06 -52.62
C LEU A 6 -32.03 16.28 -51.13
N THR A 7 -32.89 15.46 -50.59
CA THR A 7 -33.08 15.33 -49.16
C THR A 7 -32.07 14.32 -48.59
N THR A 8 -31.08 14.81 -47.84
CA THR A 8 -30.18 13.98 -47.08
C THR A 8 -30.85 13.57 -45.75
N ALA A 9 -31.18 12.30 -45.63
CA ALA A 9 -31.64 11.71 -44.40
C ALA A 9 -30.41 11.43 -43.50
N SER A 10 -30.27 12.20 -42.44
CA SER A 10 -29.28 11.93 -41.39
C SER A 10 -29.78 10.80 -40.49
N ALA A 11 -29.15 9.65 -40.60
CA ALA A 11 -29.38 8.55 -39.68
C ALA A 11 -28.66 8.87 -38.34
N PHE A 12 -29.42 9.20 -37.30
CA PHE A 12 -28.95 9.23 -35.97
C PHE A 12 -28.73 7.80 -35.50
N ALA A 13 -27.44 7.37 -35.39
CA ALA A 13 -27.08 6.15 -34.69
C ALA A 13 -27.25 6.43 -33.22
N VAL A 14 -28.31 5.91 -32.61
CA VAL A 14 -28.44 5.84 -31.14
C VAL A 14 -27.43 4.80 -30.65
N LEU A 15 -26.29 5.26 -30.12
CA LEU A 15 -25.45 4.39 -29.32
C LEU A 15 -26.26 4.02 -28.09
N ALA A 16 -26.78 2.80 -28.06
CA ALA A 16 -27.25 2.18 -26.84
C ALA A 16 -26.04 2.06 -25.89
N ALA A 17 -25.93 2.97 -24.93
CA ALA A 17 -25.07 2.77 -23.79
C ALA A 17 -25.57 1.49 -23.11
N THR A 18 -24.79 0.42 -23.23
CA THR A 18 -24.98 -0.76 -22.39
C THR A 18 -24.74 -0.31 -20.97
N SER A 19 -25.81 -0.07 -20.25
CA SER A 19 -25.76 0.09 -18.80
C SER A 19 -25.00 -1.11 -18.27
N ALA A 20 -23.85 -0.89 -17.64
CA ALA A 20 -23.21 -1.92 -16.85
C ALA A 20 -24.30 -2.41 -15.90
N THR A 21 -24.62 -3.70 -15.98
CA THR A 21 -25.57 -4.34 -15.06
C THR A 21 -25.07 -4.06 -13.67
N ALA A 22 -25.84 -3.27 -12.92
CA ALA A 22 -25.56 -3.01 -11.51
C ALA A 22 -25.39 -4.35 -10.81
N CYS A 23 -24.39 -4.49 -9.96
CA CYS A 23 -24.20 -5.71 -9.18
C CYS A 23 -25.44 -5.88 -8.30
N GLU A 24 -26.17 -6.96 -8.49
CA GLU A 24 -27.29 -7.32 -7.60
C GLU A 24 -26.72 -7.93 -6.32
N ILE A 25 -26.46 -7.12 -5.32
CA ILE A 25 -26.09 -7.56 -3.98
C ILE A 25 -27.33 -7.43 -3.09
N ASN A 26 -27.88 -8.56 -2.65
CA ASN A 26 -29.10 -8.60 -1.83
C ASN A 26 -28.81 -8.80 -0.32
N ALA A 27 -27.61 -8.45 0.12
CA ALA A 27 -27.18 -8.64 1.51
C ALA A 27 -26.33 -7.45 1.98
N ARG A 28 -26.34 -7.23 3.30
CA ARG A 28 -25.45 -6.23 3.91
C ARG A 28 -23.99 -6.55 3.61
N VAL A 29 -23.26 -5.57 3.10
CA VAL A 29 -21.80 -5.64 2.90
C VAL A 29 -21.15 -4.55 3.75
N ASN A 30 -20.34 -4.98 4.70
CA ASN A 30 -19.59 -4.10 5.60
C ASN A 30 -18.11 -4.41 5.47
N VAL A 31 -17.34 -3.44 4.96
CA VAL A 31 -15.93 -3.62 4.60
C VAL A 31 -15.05 -2.93 5.63
N ILE A 32 -14.08 -3.65 6.19
CA ILE A 32 -12.99 -3.06 6.97
C ILE A 32 -11.71 -3.04 6.14
N GLY A 33 -10.93 -1.98 6.23
CA GLY A 33 -9.64 -1.86 5.55
C GLY A 33 -8.79 -0.72 6.05
N ASN A 34 -7.58 -0.64 5.53
CA ASN A 34 -6.70 0.49 5.79
C ASN A 34 -7.23 1.75 5.09
N GLU A 35 -6.81 2.92 5.59
CA GLU A 35 -7.20 4.22 5.06
C GLU A 35 -6.09 4.78 4.15
N PHE A 36 -6.24 4.59 2.84
CA PHE A 36 -5.46 5.30 1.84
C PHE A 36 -6.19 5.29 0.48
N PRO A 37 -5.83 6.19 -0.48
CA PRO A 37 -6.64 6.48 -1.66
C PRO A 37 -7.03 5.27 -2.51
N ALA A 38 -6.16 4.29 -2.70
CA ALA A 38 -6.49 3.10 -3.49
C ALA A 38 -7.60 2.27 -2.83
N ILE A 39 -7.58 2.12 -1.49
CA ILE A 39 -8.64 1.42 -0.75
C ILE A 39 -9.93 2.21 -0.75
N GLN A 40 -9.86 3.54 -0.60
CA GLN A 40 -11.02 4.42 -0.68
C GLN A 40 -11.70 4.30 -2.04
N THR A 41 -10.94 4.24 -3.15
CA THR A 41 -11.47 4.03 -4.50
C THR A 41 -12.17 2.67 -4.62
N VAL A 42 -11.59 1.60 -4.08
CA VAL A 42 -12.24 0.27 -4.07
C VAL A 42 -13.52 0.29 -3.25
N GLY A 43 -13.50 0.95 -2.08
CA GLY A 43 -14.68 1.11 -1.23
C GLY A 43 -15.79 1.88 -1.92
N ALA A 44 -15.48 2.99 -2.59
CA ALA A 44 -16.43 3.77 -3.38
C ALA A 44 -17.02 2.95 -4.53
N GLY A 45 -16.19 2.20 -5.28
CA GLY A 45 -16.66 1.31 -6.33
C GLY A 45 -17.60 0.21 -5.82
N ALA A 46 -17.35 -0.32 -4.63
CA ALA A 46 -18.25 -1.27 -4.00
C ALA A 46 -19.61 -0.64 -3.65
N GLN A 47 -19.64 0.61 -3.23
CA GLN A 47 -20.88 1.35 -2.95
C GLN A 47 -21.68 1.65 -4.21
N GLU A 48 -21.01 1.99 -5.33
CA GLU A 48 -21.67 2.21 -6.62
C GLU A 48 -22.33 0.94 -7.19
N CYS A 49 -21.83 -0.23 -6.80
CA CYS A 49 -22.30 -1.54 -7.24
C CYS A 49 -23.62 -1.96 -6.58
N ALA A 50 -24.31 -1.10 -5.88
CA ALA A 50 -25.28 -1.51 -4.90
C ALA A 50 -26.75 -1.54 -5.34
N GLY A 51 -27.42 -2.70 -5.21
CA GLY A 51 -28.77 -2.82 -4.65
C GLY A 51 -28.78 -3.11 -3.14
N ALA A 52 -27.61 -3.17 -2.46
CA ALA A 52 -27.45 -3.47 -1.03
C ALA A 52 -26.81 -2.31 -0.28
N GLU A 53 -27.03 -2.25 1.02
CA GLU A 53 -26.32 -1.34 1.90
C GLU A 53 -24.84 -1.78 2.00
N VAL A 54 -23.98 -1.05 1.32
CA VAL A 54 -22.52 -1.21 1.41
C VAL A 54 -21.96 -0.11 2.28
N SER A 55 -21.30 -0.46 3.37
CA SER A 55 -20.59 0.46 4.24
C SER A 55 -19.11 0.11 4.32
N THR A 56 -18.28 1.11 4.56
CA THR A 56 -16.84 0.93 4.71
C THR A 56 -16.36 1.57 6.00
N ASN A 57 -15.53 0.84 6.74
CA ASN A 57 -14.73 1.36 7.85
C ASN A 57 -13.25 1.31 7.44
N LEU A 58 -12.74 2.42 6.93
CA LEU A 58 -11.35 2.56 6.50
C LEU A 58 -10.57 3.32 7.57
N THR A 59 -9.61 2.65 8.19
CA THR A 59 -8.85 3.20 9.32
C THR A 59 -7.46 2.60 9.42
N SER A 60 -6.49 3.37 9.91
CA SER A 60 -5.16 2.87 10.26
C SER A 60 -5.19 1.76 11.30
N GLU A 61 -6.23 1.72 12.14
CA GLU A 61 -6.44 0.73 13.21
C GLU A 61 -7.07 -0.60 12.72
N HIS A 62 -7.29 -0.75 11.40
CA HIS A 62 -8.01 -1.90 10.84
C HIS A 62 -7.48 -3.26 11.32
N GLN A 63 -6.19 -3.39 11.58
CA GLN A 63 -5.60 -4.67 12.03
C GLN A 63 -6.06 -5.08 13.42
N THR A 64 -6.25 -4.13 14.32
CA THR A 64 -6.75 -4.39 15.68
C THR A 64 -8.25 -4.63 15.70
N LEU A 65 -8.97 -4.12 14.69
CA LEU A 65 -10.42 -4.22 14.57
C LEU A 65 -10.90 -5.46 13.79
N ASN A 66 -10.04 -6.04 12.95
CA ASN A 66 -10.39 -7.16 12.06
C ASN A 66 -11.00 -8.34 12.83
N VAL A 67 -10.25 -8.90 13.78
CA VAL A 67 -10.67 -10.11 14.51
C VAL A 67 -11.93 -9.86 15.33
N PRO A 68 -11.98 -8.88 16.24
CA PRO A 68 -13.18 -8.67 17.07
C PRO A 68 -14.42 -8.36 16.23
N GLY A 69 -14.28 -7.57 15.16
CA GLY A 69 -15.41 -7.22 14.28
C GLY A 69 -15.91 -8.39 13.42
N MET A 70 -15.06 -9.39 13.17
CA MET A 70 -15.44 -10.60 12.40
C MET A 70 -15.93 -11.75 13.28
N GLN A 71 -15.58 -11.80 14.56
CA GLN A 71 -15.98 -12.87 15.49
C GLN A 71 -17.45 -12.78 15.91
N GLY A 72 -18.08 -11.60 15.79
CA GLY A 72 -19.47 -11.38 16.20
C GLY A 72 -20.47 -12.25 15.42
N ASN A 73 -21.64 -12.49 16.01
CA ASN A 73 -22.78 -13.15 15.34
C ASN A 73 -24.07 -12.33 15.56
N PRO A 74 -24.50 -11.54 14.58
CA PRO A 74 -23.90 -11.35 13.25
C PRO A 74 -22.54 -10.61 13.32
N ALA A 75 -21.63 -10.95 12.41
CA ALA A 75 -20.35 -10.25 12.32
C ALA A 75 -20.57 -8.77 11.95
N GLU A 76 -19.80 -7.86 12.54
CA GLU A 76 -19.81 -6.45 12.19
C GLU A 76 -19.30 -6.25 10.75
N TYR A 77 -18.17 -6.88 10.41
CA TYR A 77 -17.59 -6.82 9.07
C TYR A 77 -17.85 -8.14 8.33
N THR A 78 -18.31 -8.02 7.10
CA THR A 78 -18.56 -9.15 6.19
C THR A 78 -17.43 -9.37 5.22
N SER A 79 -16.57 -8.35 5.05
CA SER A 79 -15.44 -8.34 4.13
C SER A 79 -14.29 -7.53 4.72
N ALA A 80 -13.05 -7.90 4.38
CA ALA A 80 -11.86 -7.14 4.77
C ALA A 80 -10.92 -6.94 3.60
N ILE A 81 -10.37 -5.73 3.51
CA ILE A 81 -9.26 -5.39 2.62
C ILE A 81 -8.01 -5.34 3.48
N ILE A 82 -7.09 -6.28 3.26
CA ILE A 82 -5.94 -6.52 4.13
C ILE A 82 -4.66 -6.72 3.32
N ALA A 83 -3.52 -6.61 4.00
CA ALA A 83 -2.27 -7.11 3.49
C ALA A 83 -2.24 -8.65 3.57
N ASN A 84 -1.53 -9.32 2.66
CA ASN A 84 -1.40 -10.77 2.66
C ASN A 84 -0.78 -11.32 3.96
N SER A 85 0.09 -10.54 4.62
CA SER A 85 0.66 -10.89 5.93
C SER A 85 -0.37 -11.08 7.05
N SER A 86 -1.58 -10.54 6.90
CA SER A 86 -2.66 -10.69 7.88
C SER A 86 -3.51 -11.94 7.69
N ILE A 87 -3.37 -12.64 6.57
CA ILE A 87 -4.27 -13.76 6.20
C ILE A 87 -4.16 -14.90 7.20
N VAL A 88 -2.94 -15.33 7.53
CA VAL A 88 -2.70 -16.47 8.42
C VAL A 88 -3.23 -16.19 9.82
N ALA A 89 -3.04 -14.98 10.33
CA ALA A 89 -3.59 -14.59 11.62
C ALA A 89 -5.12 -14.71 11.67
N LEU A 90 -5.80 -14.23 10.62
CA LEU A 90 -7.27 -14.34 10.51
C LEU A 90 -7.75 -15.78 10.31
N MET A 91 -6.96 -16.63 9.64
CA MET A 91 -7.23 -18.07 9.53
C MET A 91 -7.13 -18.77 10.89
N ASN A 92 -6.10 -18.45 11.66
CA ASN A 92 -5.90 -19.04 13.00
C ASN A 92 -7.05 -18.71 13.96
N GLU A 93 -7.70 -17.56 13.79
CA GLU A 93 -8.87 -17.14 14.56
C GLU A 93 -10.20 -17.65 14.00
N ASP A 94 -10.18 -18.45 12.92
CA ASP A 94 -11.36 -19.01 12.24
C ASP A 94 -12.43 -17.96 11.85
N VAL A 95 -11.97 -16.73 11.55
CA VAL A 95 -12.88 -15.61 11.21
C VAL A 95 -13.10 -15.43 9.71
N ILE A 96 -12.47 -16.25 8.89
CA ILE A 96 -12.52 -16.19 7.43
C ILE A 96 -12.78 -17.57 6.84
N ARG A 97 -13.30 -17.59 5.61
CA ARG A 97 -13.61 -18.83 4.89
C ARG A 97 -12.96 -18.87 3.52
N PRO A 98 -12.81 -20.06 2.92
CA PRO A 98 -12.45 -20.18 1.51
C PRO A 98 -13.44 -19.46 0.59
N LEU A 99 -12.93 -19.00 -0.56
CA LEU A 99 -13.68 -18.26 -1.57
C LEU A 99 -13.90 -19.07 -2.86
N ASP A 100 -13.59 -20.37 -2.86
CA ASP A 100 -13.64 -21.23 -4.05
C ASP A 100 -15.01 -21.19 -4.72
N ASP A 101 -16.10 -21.24 -3.96
CA ASP A 101 -17.47 -21.15 -4.44
C ASP A 101 -17.79 -19.80 -5.10
N LEU A 102 -17.33 -18.70 -4.50
CA LEU A 102 -17.52 -17.35 -5.03
C LEU A 102 -16.70 -17.14 -6.30
N VAL A 103 -15.44 -17.60 -6.30
CA VAL A 103 -14.57 -17.49 -7.49
C VAL A 103 -15.11 -18.36 -8.63
N ALA A 104 -15.62 -19.56 -8.35
CA ALA A 104 -16.25 -20.41 -9.37
C ALA A 104 -17.49 -19.75 -9.97
N ALA A 105 -18.30 -19.08 -9.16
CA ALA A 105 -19.55 -18.44 -9.61
C ALA A 105 -19.32 -17.08 -10.31
N HIS A 106 -18.37 -16.28 -9.82
CA HIS A 106 -18.24 -14.86 -10.20
C HIS A 106 -16.83 -14.46 -10.66
N GLY A 107 -15.84 -15.34 -10.52
CA GLY A 107 -14.43 -15.05 -10.75
C GLY A 107 -13.95 -15.15 -12.19
N GLY A 108 -14.85 -15.26 -13.18
CA GLY A 108 -14.47 -15.51 -14.59
C GLY A 108 -13.53 -14.45 -15.22
N ALA A 109 -13.51 -13.23 -14.69
CA ALA A 109 -12.60 -12.17 -15.12
C ALA A 109 -11.29 -12.13 -14.32
N LEU A 110 -11.15 -12.90 -13.25
CA LEU A 110 -9.95 -12.92 -12.42
C LEU A 110 -8.83 -13.70 -13.09
N LYS A 111 -7.60 -13.20 -12.93
CA LYS A 111 -6.40 -13.89 -13.39
C LYS A 111 -5.90 -14.82 -12.29
N GLN A 112 -5.24 -15.92 -12.69
CA GLN A 112 -4.70 -16.91 -11.74
C GLN A 112 -3.77 -16.31 -10.68
N ASN A 113 -2.97 -15.32 -11.04
CA ASN A 113 -2.05 -14.64 -10.12
C ASN A 113 -2.75 -13.69 -9.12
N GLN A 114 -4.06 -13.48 -9.26
CA GLN A 114 -4.87 -12.75 -8.28
C GLN A 114 -5.45 -13.68 -7.20
N LEU A 115 -5.40 -15.00 -7.40
CA LEU A 115 -5.95 -15.96 -6.46
C LEU A 115 -4.90 -16.38 -5.43
N ILE A 116 -5.06 -15.94 -4.20
CA ILE A 116 -4.16 -16.31 -3.09
C ILE A 116 -4.64 -17.62 -2.50
N THR A 117 -3.87 -18.67 -2.74
CA THR A 117 -4.18 -20.04 -2.34
C THR A 117 -3.33 -20.45 -1.14
N ILE A 118 -3.97 -20.95 -0.08
CA ILE A 118 -3.34 -21.50 1.11
C ILE A 118 -3.96 -22.87 1.36
N ASP A 119 -3.16 -23.89 1.54
CA ASP A 119 -3.60 -25.30 1.73
C ASP A 119 -4.59 -25.76 0.65
N GLY A 120 -4.35 -25.36 -0.60
CA GLY A 120 -5.18 -25.74 -1.76
C GLY A 120 -6.54 -25.03 -1.85
N LYS A 121 -6.82 -24.04 -0.99
CA LYS A 121 -8.06 -23.27 -0.98
C LYS A 121 -7.79 -21.80 -1.30
N ILE A 122 -8.67 -21.18 -2.08
CA ILE A 122 -8.58 -19.74 -2.38
C ILE A 122 -9.04 -18.98 -1.13
N MET A 123 -8.11 -18.35 -0.42
CA MET A 123 -8.41 -17.63 0.82
C MET A 123 -8.59 -16.14 0.61
N ALA A 124 -8.09 -15.58 -0.51
CA ALA A 124 -8.23 -14.16 -0.81
C ALA A 124 -8.07 -13.90 -2.31
N VAL A 125 -8.54 -12.73 -2.74
CA VAL A 125 -8.33 -12.22 -4.11
C VAL A 125 -7.47 -10.97 -4.02
N ALA A 126 -6.31 -10.99 -4.69
CA ALA A 126 -5.43 -9.84 -4.81
C ALA A 126 -5.98 -8.84 -5.82
N PHE A 127 -6.07 -7.57 -5.44
CA PHE A 127 -6.47 -6.49 -6.35
C PHE A 127 -5.35 -5.48 -6.57
N MET A 128 -4.34 -5.45 -5.70
CA MET A 128 -3.22 -4.52 -5.78
C MET A 128 -1.92 -5.18 -5.35
N ALA A 129 -0.84 -4.89 -6.10
CA ALA A 129 0.53 -5.08 -5.64
C ALA A 129 1.07 -3.71 -5.22
N ASN A 130 1.72 -3.64 -4.06
CA ASN A 130 2.28 -2.41 -3.54
C ASN A 130 3.70 -2.68 -3.04
N ALA A 131 4.61 -1.78 -3.36
CA ALA A 131 6.01 -1.85 -2.93
C ALA A 131 6.45 -0.50 -2.39
N GLN A 132 7.43 -0.50 -1.50
CA GLN A 132 8.11 0.72 -1.10
C GLN A 132 9.13 1.11 -2.16
N HIS A 133 9.28 2.41 -2.34
CA HIS A 133 10.17 3.06 -3.29
C HIS A 133 10.89 4.20 -2.59
N LEU A 134 12.07 4.57 -3.09
CA LEU A 134 12.64 5.84 -2.71
C LEU A 134 11.80 6.96 -3.31
N VAL A 135 11.23 7.81 -2.46
CA VAL A 135 10.66 9.10 -2.81
C VAL A 135 11.65 10.16 -2.39
N TYR A 136 11.97 11.09 -3.29
CA TYR A 136 13.01 12.09 -3.01
C TYR A 136 12.69 13.42 -3.66
N ARG A 137 13.39 14.48 -3.19
CA ARG A 137 13.43 15.82 -3.73
C ARG A 137 14.61 15.92 -4.68
N SER A 138 14.35 15.89 -5.99
CA SER A 138 15.39 15.98 -7.02
C SER A 138 16.15 17.29 -6.97
N ASP A 139 15.47 18.39 -6.70
CA ASP A 139 16.05 19.72 -6.53
C ASP A 139 17.05 19.78 -5.35
N VAL A 140 16.76 19.10 -4.26
CA VAL A 140 17.67 19.01 -3.09
C VAL A 140 18.89 18.15 -3.42
N LEU A 141 18.72 17.01 -4.12
CA LEU A 141 19.85 16.19 -4.53
C LEU A 141 20.74 16.88 -5.57
N GLU A 142 20.16 17.61 -6.52
CA GLU A 142 20.89 18.43 -7.48
C GLU A 142 21.72 19.51 -6.75
N GLN A 143 21.16 20.15 -5.71
CA GLN A 143 21.85 21.16 -4.93
C GLN A 143 23.09 20.62 -4.23
N ILE A 144 23.08 19.38 -3.75
CA ILE A 144 24.23 18.72 -3.13
C ILE A 144 25.11 17.96 -4.14
N GLY A 145 24.73 17.90 -5.43
CA GLY A 145 25.47 17.23 -6.50
C GLY A 145 25.48 15.71 -6.39
N MET A 146 24.39 15.11 -5.86
CA MET A 146 24.26 13.66 -5.73
C MET A 146 23.18 13.09 -6.65
N GLU A 147 23.46 11.89 -7.17
CA GLU A 147 22.45 11.07 -7.83
C GLU A 147 21.47 10.46 -6.80
N PRO A 148 20.26 10.03 -7.22
CA PRO A 148 19.33 9.37 -6.32
C PRO A 148 19.94 8.13 -5.64
N PRO A 149 19.86 8.03 -4.30
CA PRO A 149 20.33 6.88 -3.56
C PRO A 149 19.74 5.57 -4.09
N THR A 150 20.54 4.54 -4.17
CA THR A 150 20.12 3.18 -4.49
C THR A 150 20.22 2.24 -3.29
N THR A 151 20.96 2.66 -2.28
CA THR A 151 21.16 1.92 -1.04
C THR A 151 20.80 2.79 0.17
N TYR A 152 20.56 2.16 1.32
CA TYR A 152 20.36 2.86 2.58
C TYR A 152 21.62 3.59 3.04
N GLU A 153 22.79 3.05 2.70
CA GLU A 153 24.08 3.71 2.94
C GLU A 153 24.21 5.01 2.12
N ASP A 154 23.81 5.00 0.84
CA ASP A 154 23.79 6.20 0.01
C ASP A 154 22.77 7.23 0.55
N MET A 155 21.61 6.75 1.02
CA MET A 155 20.60 7.62 1.64
C MET A 155 21.14 8.30 2.90
N LEU A 156 21.88 7.56 3.72
CA LEU A 156 22.54 8.11 4.91
C LEU A 156 23.58 9.15 4.54
N ALA A 157 24.41 8.88 3.52
CA ALA A 157 25.40 9.84 3.02
C ALA A 157 24.74 11.11 2.45
N ALA A 158 23.66 10.97 1.71
CA ALA A 158 22.89 12.12 1.21
C ALA A 158 22.28 12.94 2.36
N ALA A 159 21.73 12.29 3.37
CA ALA A 159 21.17 12.95 4.55
C ALA A 159 22.23 13.77 5.31
N GLU A 160 23.44 13.20 5.49
CA GLU A 160 24.59 13.91 6.09
C GLU A 160 24.96 15.14 5.28
N MET A 161 25.03 15.02 3.94
CA MET A 161 25.37 16.16 3.08
C MET A 161 24.30 17.25 3.13
N ILE A 162 23.03 16.89 3.09
CA ILE A 162 21.91 17.84 3.16
C ILE A 162 21.97 18.63 4.48
N ARG A 163 22.18 17.93 5.61
CA ARG A 163 22.28 18.57 6.93
C ARG A 163 23.54 19.41 7.06
N SER A 164 24.71 18.91 6.65
CA SER A 164 25.98 19.64 6.79
C SER A 164 26.03 20.91 5.96
N GLN A 165 25.31 20.97 4.84
CA GLN A 165 25.17 22.18 4.03
C GLN A 165 24.06 23.13 4.55
N GLY A 166 23.36 22.77 5.63
CA GLY A 166 22.32 23.59 6.23
C GLY A 166 21.02 23.68 5.41
N ILE A 167 20.79 22.75 4.49
CA ILE A 167 19.60 22.75 3.63
C ILE A 167 18.37 22.28 4.43
N MET A 168 18.48 21.15 5.14
CA MET A 168 17.46 20.62 6.04
C MET A 168 18.12 20.00 7.26
N GLU A 169 17.54 20.22 8.44
CA GLU A 169 18.01 19.59 9.68
C GLU A 169 17.65 18.11 9.74
N ASN A 170 16.45 17.74 9.30
CA ASN A 170 15.91 16.40 9.36
C ASN A 170 15.43 15.91 7.97
N PRO A 171 16.37 15.66 7.03
CA PRO A 171 16.04 15.40 5.63
C PRO A 171 15.42 14.04 5.36
N VAL A 172 15.40 13.10 6.34
CA VAL A 172 14.91 11.73 6.18
C VAL A 172 13.53 11.59 6.77
N GLY A 173 12.61 11.00 6.01
CA GLY A 173 11.32 10.55 6.49
C GLY A 173 11.27 9.04 6.64
N GLY A 174 10.71 8.54 7.76
CA GLY A 174 10.51 7.13 8.02
C GLY A 174 9.20 6.87 8.75
N ALA A 175 8.51 5.80 8.40
CA ALA A 175 7.28 5.38 9.07
C ALA A 175 7.62 4.46 10.27
N TYR A 176 8.15 5.05 11.33
CA TYR A 176 8.70 4.34 12.49
C TYR A 176 7.73 4.22 13.68
N ALA A 177 6.46 4.60 13.51
CA ALA A 177 5.45 4.32 14.51
C ALA A 177 5.40 2.82 14.82
N SER A 178 5.34 2.51 16.12
CA SER A 178 5.31 1.14 16.63
C SER A 178 4.23 0.29 15.93
N GLY A 179 4.53 -0.97 15.69
CA GLY A 179 3.63 -1.93 15.05
C GLY A 179 3.97 -2.18 13.59
N TRP A 180 2.95 -2.21 12.73
CA TRP A 180 3.10 -2.64 11.33
C TRP A 180 4.06 -1.77 10.52
N ASN A 181 4.00 -0.45 10.67
CA ASN A 181 4.87 0.46 9.92
C ASN A 181 6.35 0.21 10.20
N LEU A 182 6.74 0.22 11.48
CA LEU A 182 8.12 -0.05 11.90
C LEU A 182 8.59 -1.43 11.45
N ALA A 183 7.70 -2.43 11.54
CA ALA A 183 8.02 -3.79 11.09
C ALA A 183 8.32 -3.86 9.58
N GLN A 184 7.64 -3.05 8.75
CA GLN A 184 7.90 -3.03 7.30
C GLN A 184 9.25 -2.38 6.98
N GLU A 185 9.62 -1.30 7.67
CA GLU A 185 10.96 -0.69 7.51
C GLU A 185 12.06 -1.68 7.91
N PHE A 186 11.87 -2.38 9.05
CA PHE A 186 12.78 -3.46 9.47
C PHE A 186 12.86 -4.57 8.42
N ASN A 187 11.72 -5.06 7.92
CA ASN A 187 11.67 -6.18 6.98
C ASN A 187 12.46 -5.90 5.70
N ASN A 188 12.33 -4.69 5.14
CA ASN A 188 13.03 -4.32 3.92
C ASN A 188 14.56 -4.37 4.11
N MET A 189 15.06 -3.77 5.17
CA MET A 189 16.49 -3.75 5.45
C MET A 189 17.00 -5.14 5.83
N PHE A 190 16.25 -5.88 6.68
CA PHE A 190 16.61 -7.21 7.14
C PHE A 190 16.78 -8.21 6.00
N LEU A 191 15.81 -8.23 5.07
CA LEU A 191 15.90 -9.06 3.88
C LEU A 191 17.05 -8.61 2.95
N GLY A 192 17.26 -7.28 2.85
CA GLY A 192 18.37 -6.71 2.09
C GLY A 192 19.75 -7.16 2.62
N TYR A 193 19.90 -7.25 3.95
CA TYR A 193 21.11 -7.83 4.58
C TYR A 193 21.19 -9.36 4.51
N GLY A 194 20.29 -10.01 3.72
CA GLY A 194 20.24 -11.46 3.60
C GLY A 194 19.64 -12.18 4.80
N GLY A 195 18.86 -11.48 5.61
CA GLY A 195 18.20 -12.06 6.77
C GLY A 195 17.06 -13.01 6.36
N GLU A 196 16.89 -14.06 7.15
CA GLU A 196 15.77 -14.99 7.05
C GLU A 196 14.98 -14.97 8.35
N PHE A 197 13.65 -14.78 8.31
CA PHE A 197 12.82 -14.66 9.52
C PHE A 197 12.78 -15.93 10.36
N PHE A 198 12.90 -17.08 9.71
CA PHE A 198 12.86 -18.39 10.34
C PHE A 198 14.05 -19.23 9.91
N LYS A 199 14.49 -20.14 10.75
CA LYS A 199 15.48 -21.13 10.36
C LYS A 199 14.91 -22.04 9.26
N PRO A 200 15.72 -22.46 8.28
CA PRO A 200 15.26 -23.31 7.17
C PRO A 200 14.49 -24.54 7.66
N GLY A 201 13.27 -24.72 7.12
CA GLY A 201 12.41 -25.86 7.43
C GLY A 201 11.80 -25.88 8.84
N SER A 202 11.81 -24.75 9.55
CA SER A 202 11.30 -24.67 10.92
C SER A 202 10.51 -23.39 11.18
N ALA A 203 9.73 -23.34 12.26
CA ALA A 203 9.08 -22.13 12.76
C ALA A 203 9.95 -21.40 13.81
N GLU A 204 11.20 -21.81 13.98
CA GLU A 204 12.11 -21.17 14.95
C GLU A 204 12.56 -19.80 14.39
N PRO A 205 12.35 -18.69 15.15
CA PRO A 205 12.78 -17.36 14.71
C PRO A 205 14.29 -17.27 14.47
N ASN A 206 14.67 -16.56 13.41
CA ASN A 206 16.06 -16.37 12.99
C ASN A 206 16.43 -14.88 12.84
N ILE A 207 15.77 -13.99 13.61
CA ILE A 207 16.00 -12.54 13.55
C ILE A 207 17.28 -12.12 14.27
N ASN A 208 17.65 -12.83 15.36
CA ASN A 208 18.83 -12.52 16.16
C ASN A 208 20.11 -13.02 15.49
N THR A 209 20.48 -12.36 14.40
CA THR A 209 21.63 -12.64 13.54
C THR A 209 22.38 -11.36 13.24
N GLU A 210 23.53 -11.46 12.57
CA GLU A 210 24.28 -10.30 12.07
C GLU A 210 23.40 -9.40 11.17
N ALA A 211 22.58 -9.99 10.30
CA ALA A 211 21.63 -9.24 9.47
C ALA A 211 20.65 -8.44 10.32
N GLY A 212 20.14 -9.02 11.40
CA GLY A 212 19.26 -8.29 12.34
C GLY A 212 19.96 -7.13 13.06
N VAL A 213 21.19 -7.34 13.49
CA VAL A 213 22.00 -6.29 14.14
C VAL A 213 22.31 -5.16 13.15
N ASN A 214 22.73 -5.50 11.91
CA ASN A 214 23.01 -4.51 10.86
C ASN A 214 21.76 -3.69 10.51
N THR A 215 20.60 -4.35 10.41
CA THR A 215 19.31 -3.68 10.19
C THR A 215 19.02 -2.65 11.27
N LEU A 216 19.10 -3.02 12.54
CA LEU A 216 18.82 -2.10 13.65
C LEU A 216 19.84 -0.94 13.70
N ASN A 217 21.10 -1.21 13.41
CA ASN A 217 22.13 -0.17 13.33
C ASN A 217 21.82 0.83 12.20
N MET A 218 21.42 0.37 11.01
CA MET A 218 21.05 1.25 9.89
C MET A 218 19.79 2.04 10.21
N MET A 219 18.75 1.41 10.76
CA MET A 219 17.54 2.11 11.19
C MET A 219 17.86 3.20 12.23
N LYS A 220 18.73 2.91 13.18
CA LYS A 220 19.19 3.87 14.17
C LYS A 220 19.98 5.02 13.52
N ALA A 221 20.88 4.71 12.61
CA ALA A 221 21.67 5.74 11.91
C ALA A 221 20.77 6.70 11.10
N LEU A 222 19.81 6.16 10.35
CA LEU A 222 18.84 6.97 9.60
C LEU A 222 17.94 7.80 10.53
N SER A 223 17.57 7.29 11.70
CA SER A 223 16.71 8.01 12.64
C SER A 223 17.34 9.27 13.22
N GLU A 224 18.67 9.40 13.21
CA GLU A 224 19.39 10.62 13.59
C GLU A 224 19.12 11.79 12.64
N TYR A 225 18.63 11.51 11.41
CA TYR A 225 18.28 12.48 10.37
C TYR A 225 16.77 12.65 10.19
N MET A 226 15.96 12.08 11.07
CA MET A 226 14.49 12.19 11.07
C MET A 226 14.02 13.28 12.05
N ASN A 227 12.77 13.70 11.86
CA ASN A 227 12.07 14.53 12.84
C ASN A 227 12.17 13.89 14.25
N PRO A 228 12.43 14.64 15.32
CA PRO A 228 12.52 14.09 16.68
C PRO A 228 11.33 13.24 17.12
N ASP A 229 10.13 13.48 16.56
CA ASP A 229 8.91 12.73 16.86
C ASP A 229 8.72 11.49 15.96
N PHE A 230 9.75 11.07 15.22
CA PHE A 230 9.68 9.98 14.22
C PHE A 230 9.05 8.67 14.74
N LEU A 231 9.15 8.38 16.04
CA LEU A 231 8.52 7.19 16.64
C LEU A 231 6.98 7.26 16.70
N THR A 232 6.40 8.42 16.42
CA THR A 232 4.94 8.61 16.30
C THR A 232 4.47 8.62 14.85
N HIS A 233 5.42 8.68 13.89
CA HIS A 233 5.09 8.80 12.47
C HIS A 233 4.74 7.43 11.87
N ASP A 234 3.49 7.27 11.48
CA ASP A 234 3.03 6.28 10.51
C ASP A 234 3.25 6.78 9.09
N SER A 235 2.81 6.02 8.09
CA SER A 235 2.91 6.45 6.69
C SER A 235 2.14 7.74 6.38
N ASN A 236 1.06 8.06 7.11
CA ASN A 236 0.29 9.29 6.88
C ASN A 236 1.05 10.50 7.40
N ALA A 237 1.61 10.41 8.62
CA ALA A 237 2.44 11.46 9.21
C ALA A 237 3.71 11.70 8.38
N THR A 238 4.41 10.64 7.97
CA THR A 238 5.60 10.76 7.10
C THR A 238 5.27 11.44 5.77
N ASN A 239 4.13 11.11 5.15
CA ASN A 239 3.66 11.79 3.94
C ASN A 239 3.32 13.26 4.19
N ALA A 240 2.80 13.61 5.35
CA ALA A 240 2.51 15.00 5.71
C ALA A 240 3.80 15.82 5.82
N GLU A 241 4.85 15.26 6.45
CA GLU A 241 6.18 15.89 6.51
C GLU A 241 6.78 16.14 5.11
N TYR A 242 6.68 15.15 4.21
CA TYR A 242 7.15 15.32 2.83
C TYR A 242 6.38 16.43 2.10
N ARG A 243 5.04 16.43 2.19
CA ARG A 243 4.21 17.46 1.56
C ARG A 243 4.44 18.85 2.10
N ALA A 244 4.83 18.95 3.37
CA ALA A 244 5.21 20.23 3.99
C ALA A 244 6.60 20.71 3.56
N GLY A 245 7.37 19.89 2.83
CA GLY A 245 8.73 20.21 2.41
C GLY A 245 9.79 19.98 3.50
N ASN A 246 9.46 19.30 4.59
CA ASN A 246 10.34 19.03 5.72
C ASN A 246 11.26 17.82 5.49
N VAL A 247 11.00 17.03 4.46
CA VAL A 247 11.70 15.77 4.15
C VAL A 247 12.17 15.79 2.69
N ALA A 248 13.41 15.38 2.48
CA ALA A 248 14.02 15.27 1.14
C ALA A 248 14.10 13.82 0.65
N LEU A 249 14.19 12.85 1.55
CA LEU A 249 14.42 11.43 1.26
C LEU A 249 13.50 10.58 2.13
N MET A 250 12.73 9.69 1.55
CA MET A 250 11.95 8.71 2.32
C MET A 250 11.72 7.41 1.56
N ASN A 251 11.65 6.31 2.29
CA ASN A 251 11.16 5.05 1.79
C ASN A 251 9.64 5.02 1.94
N MET A 252 8.88 4.98 0.85
CA MET A 252 7.43 5.13 0.89
C MET A 252 6.72 4.23 -0.11
N TRP A 253 5.49 3.86 0.24
CA TRP A 253 4.61 3.03 -0.58
C TRP A 253 4.24 3.70 -1.90
N GLY A 254 4.47 3.04 -3.04
CA GLY A 254 4.14 3.55 -4.36
C GLY A 254 2.68 3.93 -4.53
N SER A 255 1.76 3.26 -3.82
CA SER A 255 0.32 3.59 -3.81
C SER A 255 0.00 4.99 -3.25
N ARG A 256 0.95 5.63 -2.57
CA ARG A 256 0.79 6.98 -1.99
C ARG A 256 1.42 8.08 -2.83
N ALA A 257 2.20 7.72 -3.87
CA ALA A 257 2.99 8.68 -4.65
C ALA A 257 2.16 9.84 -5.23
N ALA A 258 1.01 9.54 -5.80
CA ALA A 258 0.14 10.58 -6.36
C ALA A 258 -0.29 11.62 -5.31
N THR A 259 -0.63 11.20 -4.11
CA THR A 259 -1.10 12.11 -3.05
C THR A 259 -0.02 13.01 -2.47
N LEU A 260 1.25 12.70 -2.73
CA LEU A 260 2.36 13.56 -2.30
C LEU A 260 2.40 14.87 -3.08
N VAL A 261 1.85 14.90 -4.29
CA VAL A 261 1.90 16.06 -5.19
C VAL A 261 0.52 16.60 -5.59
N THR A 262 -0.56 15.85 -5.37
CA THR A 262 -1.92 16.26 -5.75
C THR A 262 -2.77 16.75 -4.58
N ALA A 263 -2.28 16.60 -3.34
CA ALA A 263 -3.00 17.09 -2.18
C ALA A 263 -3.02 18.62 -2.16
N GLU A 264 -4.12 19.20 -1.65
CA GLU A 264 -4.27 20.64 -1.50
C GLU A 264 -3.20 21.20 -0.54
N GLY A 265 -2.64 22.36 -0.89
CA GLY A 265 -1.69 23.08 -0.05
C GLY A 265 -0.24 22.59 -0.13
N VAL A 266 0.09 21.64 -1.01
CA VAL A 266 1.48 21.25 -1.24
C VAL A 266 2.24 22.39 -1.92
N PRO A 267 3.39 22.85 -1.37
CA PRO A 267 4.20 23.90 -1.98
C PRO A 267 4.66 23.51 -3.38
N GLN A 268 4.73 24.50 -4.28
CA GLN A 268 5.10 24.25 -5.68
C GLN A 268 6.50 23.65 -5.81
N GLU A 269 7.45 24.08 -4.98
CA GLU A 269 8.80 23.52 -4.96
C GLU A 269 8.84 22.04 -4.58
N VAL A 270 7.89 21.56 -3.75
CA VAL A 270 7.77 20.13 -3.42
C VAL A 270 7.21 19.35 -4.61
N ILE A 271 6.25 19.94 -5.31
CA ILE A 271 5.65 19.33 -6.51
C ILE A 271 6.71 19.23 -7.62
N ASP A 272 7.43 20.30 -7.89
CA ASP A 272 8.42 20.37 -8.96
C ASP A 272 9.65 19.49 -8.66
N GLY A 273 10.05 19.39 -7.39
CA GLY A 273 11.17 18.56 -6.95
C GLY A 273 10.81 17.10 -6.70
N PHE A 274 9.52 16.73 -6.75
CA PHE A 274 9.10 15.34 -6.51
C PHE A 274 9.67 14.38 -7.54
N ALA A 275 10.30 13.33 -7.06
CA ALA A 275 10.77 12.23 -7.87
C ALA A 275 10.65 10.89 -7.12
N ILE A 276 10.61 9.81 -7.87
CA ILE A 276 10.54 8.45 -7.34
C ILE A 276 11.56 7.58 -8.06
N ALA A 277 12.26 6.76 -7.29
CA ALA A 277 13.20 5.77 -7.81
C ALA A 277 12.77 4.35 -7.40
N GLY A 278 13.55 3.35 -7.79
CA GLY A 278 13.33 1.97 -7.38
C GLY A 278 13.40 1.77 -5.87
N PRO A 279 13.06 0.58 -5.38
CA PRO A 279 13.25 0.24 -3.98
C PRO A 279 14.74 0.25 -3.64
N MET A 280 15.08 0.73 -2.44
CA MET A 280 16.45 0.76 -1.97
C MET A 280 16.91 -0.64 -1.54
N THR A 281 18.21 -0.87 -1.69
CA THR A 281 18.90 -2.06 -1.18
C THR A 281 19.77 -1.70 0.02
N VAL A 282 20.49 -2.68 0.53
CA VAL A 282 21.68 -2.46 1.35
C VAL A 282 22.91 -2.62 0.47
N GLY A 283 24.04 -2.00 0.84
CA GLY A 283 25.27 -2.03 0.03
C GLY A 283 25.72 -3.46 -0.29
N GLY A 284 25.75 -3.80 -1.60
CA GLY A 284 26.14 -5.11 -2.10
C GLY A 284 25.07 -6.20 -2.05
N GLY A 285 23.85 -5.88 -1.59
CA GLY A 285 22.72 -6.82 -1.55
C GLY A 285 21.90 -6.82 -2.84
N GLU A 286 21.27 -7.95 -3.14
CA GLU A 286 20.16 -7.96 -4.09
C GLU A 286 18.92 -7.40 -3.40
N THR A 287 18.16 -6.56 -4.10
CA THR A 287 16.91 -6.02 -3.54
C THR A 287 15.89 -7.14 -3.41
N PRO A 288 15.49 -7.55 -2.21
CA PRO A 288 14.23 -8.26 -2.10
C PRO A 288 13.13 -7.24 -2.39
N ALA A 289 12.42 -7.43 -3.45
CA ALA A 289 11.21 -6.66 -3.67
C ALA A 289 10.27 -6.92 -2.48
N SER A 290 10.18 -5.96 -1.56
CA SER A 290 9.14 -5.98 -0.53
C SER A 290 7.80 -5.71 -1.19
N THR A 291 7.25 -6.74 -1.82
CA THR A 291 5.94 -6.64 -2.45
C THR A 291 4.89 -6.96 -1.41
N LEU A 292 4.18 -5.94 -0.97
CA LEU A 292 3.02 -6.12 -0.11
C LEU A 292 1.78 -6.27 -1.00
N TRP A 293 1.09 -7.39 -0.85
CA TRP A 293 -0.16 -7.65 -1.55
C TRP A 293 -1.33 -7.26 -0.66
N CYS A 294 -2.13 -6.29 -1.08
CA CYS A 294 -3.42 -6.04 -0.45
C CYS A 294 -4.47 -6.96 -1.06
N THR A 295 -5.21 -7.65 -0.22
CA THR A 295 -6.20 -8.64 -0.64
C THR A 295 -7.56 -8.28 -0.11
N LEU A 296 -8.59 -8.51 -0.94
CA LEU A 296 -9.98 -8.46 -0.50
C LEU A 296 -10.37 -9.84 0.03
N LYS A 297 -10.94 -9.86 1.24
CA LYS A 297 -11.39 -11.09 1.87
C LYS A 297 -12.87 -11.01 2.18
N VAL A 298 -13.60 -11.99 1.71
CA VAL A 298 -15.06 -12.06 1.94
C VAL A 298 -15.35 -13.18 2.92
N ARG A 299 -15.97 -12.85 4.05
CA ARG A 299 -16.59 -13.82 4.94
C ARG A 299 -18.00 -14.11 4.45
N GLY A 300 -18.32 -15.37 4.23
CA GLY A 300 -19.71 -15.77 4.02
C GLY A 300 -20.52 -15.44 5.27
N THR A 301 -21.66 -14.78 5.07
CA THR A 301 -22.67 -14.71 6.12
C THR A 301 -23.01 -16.14 6.51
N ALA A 302 -22.76 -16.51 7.75
CA ALA A 302 -23.25 -17.75 8.30
C ALA A 302 -24.78 -17.68 8.28
N LYS A 303 -25.38 -18.66 7.62
CA LYS A 303 -26.77 -19.09 7.53
C LYS A 303 -27.87 -18.04 7.71
#